data_b3fc35ba58a0043538ebe8dda67acfea
#
_entry.id   b3fc35ba58a0043538ebe8dda67acfea
#
_cell.length_a   1.000
_cell.length_b   1.000
_cell.length_c   1.000
_cell.angle_alpha   90.00
_cell.angle_beta   90.00
_cell.angle_gamma   90.00
#
_symmetry.space_group_name_H-M   'P 1'
#
loop_
_entity.id
_entity.type
_entity.pdbx_description
1 polymer ?
#
loop_
_entity_poly.entity_id
_entity_poly.type
_entity_poly.pdbx_seq_one_letter_code
_entity_poly.pdbx_strand_id
1 'polypeptide(L)'
;MRIKRFEFNMFPVNCYILSDETKEAVIIDAGCFYEEEKQALKKYIDDNGLNVKHLLNTHLHLDHIFGNPFLLKEYGLKAEANQADEFWLNQADAQARMFGFQLPEPPVPLGKYVCDGDVITFGNTKLEAIHVPGHSPGSIVYYCKEENCLFSGDVLFQGSIGLSLIHISEPTRPY
;
A
#
# COMPACT_ATOMS: atom_id res chain seq x y z
N MET A 1 -17.67 2.30 -6.82
CA MET A 1 -16.62 1.51 -6.15
C MET A 1 -16.92 1.39 -4.65
N ARG A 2 -16.61 0.26 -4.02
CA ARG A 2 -16.68 0.08 -2.55
C ARG A 2 -15.28 0.21 -1.98
N ILE A 3 -15.15 0.98 -0.90
CA ILE A 3 -13.89 1.18 -0.17
C ILE A 3 -14.04 0.61 1.22
N LYS A 4 -13.20 -0.35 1.60
CA LYS A 4 -13.06 -0.85 2.96
C LYS A 4 -11.70 -0.43 3.49
N ARG A 5 -11.70 0.30 4.61
CA ARG A 5 -10.48 0.69 5.33
C ARG A 5 -10.29 -0.17 6.56
N PHE A 6 -9.07 -0.62 6.77
CA PHE A 6 -8.56 -1.15 8.03
C PHE A 6 -7.44 -0.26 8.54
N GLU A 7 -7.24 -0.25 9.82
CA GLU A 7 -6.07 0.34 10.47
C GLU A 7 -5.29 -0.80 11.11
N PHE A 8 -4.06 -0.99 10.69
CA PHE A 8 -3.24 -2.14 11.07
C PHE A 8 -1.92 -1.72 11.71
N ASN A 9 -1.36 -2.64 12.46
CA ASN A 9 -0.08 -2.65 13.15
C ASN A 9 0.14 -1.52 14.18
N MET A 10 1.34 -1.48 14.78
CA MET A 10 1.70 -0.53 15.84
C MET A 10 1.94 0.91 15.33
N PHE A 11 2.04 1.10 14.01
CA PHE A 11 2.22 2.40 13.36
C PHE A 11 0.92 2.97 12.78
N PRO A 12 -0.24 2.52 13.21
CA PRO A 12 -1.62 2.61 12.69
C PRO A 12 -1.71 2.98 11.20
N VAL A 13 -1.25 2.05 10.35
CA VAL A 13 -1.27 2.22 8.89
C VAL A 13 -2.65 1.92 8.32
N ASN A 14 -3.12 2.77 7.41
CA ASN A 14 -4.34 2.51 6.67
C ASN A 14 -4.10 1.49 5.55
N CYS A 15 -4.82 0.38 5.62
CA CYS A 15 -4.91 -0.59 4.53
C CYS A 15 -6.28 -0.46 3.88
N TYR A 16 -6.33 -0.38 2.55
CA TYR A 16 -7.57 -0.27 1.81
C TYR A 16 -7.82 -1.50 0.94
N ILE A 17 -9.06 -1.98 0.93
CA ILE A 17 -9.57 -2.89 -0.09
C ILE A 17 -10.57 -2.12 -0.93
N LEU A 18 -10.31 -2.04 -2.23
CA LEU A 18 -11.19 -1.42 -3.21
C LEU A 18 -11.79 -2.53 -4.07
N SER A 19 -13.11 -2.50 -4.28
CA SER A 19 -13.80 -3.47 -5.11
C SER A 19 -14.97 -2.83 -5.85
N ASP A 20 -15.37 -3.42 -6.93
CA ASP A 20 -16.55 -2.99 -7.67
C ASP A 20 -17.62 -4.10 -7.77
N GLU A 21 -18.62 -3.89 -8.63
CA GLU A 21 -19.74 -4.82 -8.82
C GLU A 21 -19.32 -6.17 -9.43
N THR A 22 -18.15 -6.23 -10.07
CA THR A 22 -17.59 -7.48 -10.65
C THR A 22 -17.01 -8.41 -9.60
N LYS A 23 -16.85 -7.92 -8.35
CA LYS A 23 -16.12 -8.58 -7.26
C LYS A 23 -14.61 -8.61 -7.46
N GLU A 24 -14.07 -8.04 -8.53
CA GLU A 24 -12.65 -7.81 -8.62
C GLU A 24 -12.22 -6.71 -7.64
N ALA A 25 -11.04 -6.89 -7.06
CA ALA A 25 -10.57 -6.01 -5.99
C ALA A 25 -9.06 -5.75 -6.07
N VAL A 26 -8.63 -4.68 -5.42
CA VAL A 26 -7.23 -4.39 -5.13
C VAL A 26 -7.05 -4.15 -3.65
N ILE A 27 -5.87 -4.46 -3.13
CA ILE A 27 -5.45 -4.11 -1.78
C ILE A 27 -4.35 -3.07 -1.89
N ILE A 28 -4.44 -2.01 -1.08
CA ILE A 28 -3.41 -0.96 -1.00
C ILE A 28 -2.85 -0.96 0.41
N ASP A 29 -1.52 -1.07 0.53
CA ASP A 29 -0.76 -1.06 1.78
C ASP A 29 -1.23 -2.09 2.81
N ALA A 30 -0.98 -3.35 2.53
CA ALA A 30 -1.29 -4.45 3.43
C ALA A 30 -0.36 -4.46 4.65
N GLY A 31 -0.59 -3.55 5.58
CA GLY A 31 0.20 -3.39 6.80
C GLY A 31 -0.15 -4.37 7.94
N CYS A 32 -0.91 -5.43 7.68
CA CYS A 32 -1.32 -6.38 8.72
C CYS A 32 -0.13 -7.16 9.29
N PHE A 33 0.17 -6.90 10.55
CA PHE A 33 1.28 -7.50 11.29
C PHE A 33 0.83 -8.64 12.19
N TYR A 34 -0.19 -8.38 13.02
CA TYR A 34 -0.72 -9.35 13.97
C TYR A 34 -1.62 -10.37 13.29
N GLU A 35 -1.69 -11.58 13.88
CA GLU A 35 -2.50 -12.66 13.30
C GLU A 35 -3.98 -12.28 13.20
N GLU A 36 -4.51 -11.57 14.20
CA GLU A 36 -5.89 -11.08 14.20
C GLU A 36 -6.18 -10.14 13.02
N GLU A 37 -5.20 -9.32 12.66
CA GLU A 37 -5.29 -8.38 11.53
C GLU A 37 -5.31 -9.13 10.20
N LYS A 38 -4.44 -10.15 10.04
CA LYS A 38 -4.40 -11.02 8.87
C LYS A 38 -5.72 -11.76 8.69
N GLN A 39 -6.27 -12.30 9.79
CA GLN A 39 -7.55 -12.99 9.76
C GLN A 39 -8.72 -12.04 9.48
N ALA A 40 -8.70 -10.81 9.98
CA ALA A 40 -9.71 -9.80 9.66
C ALA A 40 -9.71 -9.43 8.17
N LEU A 41 -8.51 -9.27 7.58
CA LEU A 41 -8.34 -9.00 6.16
C LEU A 41 -8.87 -10.18 5.32
N LYS A 42 -8.42 -11.40 5.63
CA LYS A 42 -8.86 -12.62 4.96
C LYS A 42 -10.37 -12.81 5.05
N LYS A 43 -10.92 -12.69 6.25
CA LYS A 43 -12.37 -12.82 6.48
C LYS A 43 -13.16 -11.85 5.60
N TYR A 44 -12.74 -10.59 5.49
CA TYR A 44 -13.44 -9.63 4.67
C TYR A 44 -13.41 -10.02 3.17
N ILE A 45 -12.27 -10.48 2.67
CA ILE A 45 -12.11 -10.94 1.29
C ILE A 45 -13.05 -12.12 1.02
N ASP A 46 -13.00 -13.14 1.89
CA ASP A 46 -13.76 -14.38 1.73
C ASP A 46 -15.29 -14.15 1.87
N ASP A 47 -15.72 -13.43 2.92
CA ASP A 47 -17.15 -13.13 3.17
C ASP A 47 -17.81 -12.32 2.04
N ASN A 48 -17.04 -11.49 1.35
CA ASN A 48 -17.55 -10.69 0.23
C ASN A 48 -17.31 -11.36 -1.14
N GLY A 49 -16.66 -12.50 -1.18
CA GLY A 49 -16.36 -13.26 -2.41
C GLY A 49 -15.48 -12.46 -3.36
N LEU A 50 -14.47 -11.74 -2.83
CA LEU A 50 -13.64 -10.86 -3.64
C LEU A 50 -12.55 -11.64 -4.36
N ASN A 51 -12.34 -11.31 -5.63
CA ASN A 51 -11.22 -11.76 -6.44
C ASN A 51 -10.16 -10.65 -6.47
N VAL A 52 -9.17 -10.74 -5.61
CA VAL A 52 -8.11 -9.73 -5.50
C VAL A 52 -7.13 -9.88 -6.66
N LYS A 53 -7.03 -8.84 -7.50
CA LYS A 53 -6.19 -8.82 -8.71
C LYS A 53 -4.83 -8.20 -8.48
N HIS A 54 -4.74 -7.22 -7.58
CA HIS A 54 -3.53 -6.45 -7.34
C HIS A 54 -3.30 -6.25 -5.85
N LEU A 55 -2.04 -6.30 -5.46
CA LEU A 55 -1.54 -5.86 -4.16
C LEU A 55 -0.61 -4.67 -4.41
N LEU A 56 -1.10 -3.48 -4.17
CA LEU A 56 -0.39 -2.23 -4.42
C LEU A 56 0.25 -1.72 -3.13
N ASN A 57 1.46 -1.21 -3.22
CA ASN A 57 2.07 -0.43 -2.16
C ASN A 57 2.26 1.01 -2.61
N THR A 58 1.88 1.97 -1.76
CA THR A 58 2.18 3.39 -1.99
C THR A 58 3.67 3.66 -1.90
N HIS A 59 4.34 2.99 -0.98
CA HIS A 59 5.80 2.97 -0.80
C HIS A 59 6.19 1.73 0.01
N LEU A 60 7.49 1.48 0.16
CA LEU A 60 7.97 0.22 0.74
C LEU A 60 8.60 0.37 2.14
N HIS A 61 8.15 1.35 2.94
CA HIS A 61 8.48 1.31 4.37
C HIS A 61 7.85 0.08 5.02
N LEU A 62 8.52 -0.45 6.03
CA LEU A 62 8.23 -1.79 6.56
C LEU A 62 6.80 -1.94 7.07
N ASP A 63 6.21 -0.90 7.64
CA ASP A 63 4.85 -0.89 8.19
C ASP A 63 3.76 -0.99 7.12
N HIS A 64 4.06 -0.62 5.88
CA HIS A 64 3.16 -0.76 4.73
C HIS A 64 3.24 -2.13 4.05
N ILE A 65 4.27 -2.93 4.36
CA ILE A 65 4.54 -4.20 3.67
C ILE A 65 4.44 -5.45 4.57
N PHE A 66 4.11 -5.29 5.85
CA PHE A 66 4.05 -6.41 6.80
C PHE A 66 3.18 -7.58 6.34
N GLY A 67 2.08 -7.31 5.65
CA GLY A 67 1.14 -8.31 5.16
C GLY A 67 1.49 -8.91 3.79
N ASN A 68 2.50 -8.39 3.09
CA ASN A 68 2.84 -8.86 1.74
C ASN A 68 3.20 -10.37 1.72
N PRO A 69 4.01 -10.90 2.67
CA PRO A 69 4.28 -12.35 2.72
C PRO A 69 3.01 -13.19 2.93
N PHE A 70 2.11 -12.74 3.81
CA PHE A 70 0.84 -13.40 4.07
C PHE A 70 -0.04 -13.46 2.80
N LEU A 71 -0.17 -12.34 2.07
CA LEU A 71 -0.98 -12.28 0.85
C LEU A 71 -0.37 -13.07 -0.31
N LEU A 72 0.95 -13.15 -0.38
CA LEU A 72 1.62 -14.03 -1.33
C LEU A 72 1.29 -15.51 -1.04
N LYS A 73 1.34 -15.92 0.22
CA LYS A 73 1.07 -17.30 0.65
C LYS A 73 -0.39 -17.69 0.47
N GLU A 74 -1.32 -16.82 0.87
CA GLU A 74 -2.76 -17.13 0.88
C GLU A 74 -3.42 -17.00 -0.51
N TYR A 75 -2.99 -16.01 -1.30
CA TYR A 75 -3.65 -15.65 -2.56
C TYR A 75 -2.72 -15.66 -3.77
N GLY A 76 -1.43 -15.95 -3.59
CA GLY A 76 -0.44 -15.86 -4.68
C GLY A 76 -0.18 -14.43 -5.16
N LEU A 77 -0.58 -13.42 -4.39
CA LEU A 77 -0.42 -12.01 -4.76
C LEU A 77 1.01 -11.56 -4.50
N LYS A 78 1.65 -11.02 -5.53
CA LYS A 78 2.94 -10.34 -5.42
C LYS A 78 2.71 -8.85 -5.36
N ALA A 79 3.45 -8.16 -4.48
CA ALA A 79 3.34 -6.72 -4.33
C ALA A 79 3.80 -5.98 -5.59
N GLU A 80 3.10 -4.89 -5.90
CA GLU A 80 3.39 -3.97 -6.99
C GLU A 80 3.71 -2.59 -6.40
N ALA A 81 4.88 -2.05 -6.72
CA ALA A 81 5.35 -0.76 -6.20
C ALA A 81 6.35 -0.11 -7.14
N ASN A 82 6.74 1.12 -6.87
CA ASN A 82 7.77 1.79 -7.65
C ASN A 82 9.16 1.22 -7.36
N GLN A 83 9.94 1.01 -8.43
CA GLN A 83 11.29 0.44 -8.34
C GLN A 83 12.23 1.26 -7.47
N ALA A 84 12.06 2.57 -7.40
CA ALA A 84 12.93 3.44 -6.61
C ALA A 84 12.90 3.13 -5.10
N ASP A 85 11.88 2.42 -4.63
CA ASP A 85 11.74 1.99 -3.23
C ASP A 85 12.24 0.56 -2.96
N GLU A 86 12.59 -0.22 -3.99
CA GLU A 86 12.91 -1.64 -3.83
C GLU A 86 14.04 -1.90 -2.82
N PHE A 87 14.97 -0.96 -2.65
CA PHE A 87 16.07 -1.08 -1.68
C PHE A 87 15.57 -1.20 -0.24
N TRP A 88 14.38 -0.69 0.10
CA TRP A 88 13.80 -0.83 1.44
C TRP A 88 13.56 -2.29 1.84
N LEU A 89 13.29 -3.17 0.88
CA LEU A 89 13.09 -4.61 1.16
C LEU A 89 14.35 -5.23 1.79
N ASN A 90 15.54 -4.82 1.36
CA ASN A 90 16.80 -5.29 1.92
C ASN A 90 17.12 -4.66 3.28
N GLN A 91 16.46 -3.56 3.64
CA GLN A 91 16.70 -2.83 4.89
C GLN A 91 15.61 -3.11 5.94
N ALA A 92 14.58 -3.88 5.61
CA ALA A 92 13.42 -4.09 6.49
C ALA A 92 13.80 -4.71 7.84
N ASP A 93 14.70 -5.68 7.87
CA ASP A 93 15.19 -6.26 9.12
C ASP A 93 15.96 -5.24 9.99
N ALA A 94 16.76 -4.39 9.37
CA ALA A 94 17.48 -3.34 10.08
C ALA A 94 16.51 -2.30 10.65
N GLN A 95 15.50 -1.92 9.88
CA GLN A 95 14.44 -1.01 10.34
C GLN A 95 13.66 -1.60 11.52
N ALA A 96 13.25 -2.87 11.43
CA ALA A 96 12.54 -3.55 12.52
C ALA A 96 13.35 -3.53 13.82
N ARG A 97 14.65 -3.82 13.75
CA ARG A 97 15.55 -3.78 14.91
C ARG A 97 15.67 -2.38 15.49
N MET A 98 15.70 -1.33 14.66
CA MET A 98 15.73 0.05 15.12
C MET A 98 14.49 0.41 15.93
N PHE A 99 13.33 -0.14 15.56
CA PHE A 99 12.06 0.02 16.29
C PHE A 99 11.88 -0.99 17.43
N GLY A 100 12.84 -1.87 17.68
CA GLY A 100 12.83 -2.77 18.83
C GLY A 100 12.02 -4.06 18.65
N PHE A 101 11.75 -4.48 17.40
CA PHE A 101 11.07 -5.74 17.14
C PHE A 101 11.75 -6.55 16.00
N GLN A 102 11.27 -7.77 15.81
CA GLN A 102 11.72 -8.65 14.73
C GLN A 102 10.57 -8.87 13.74
N LEU A 103 10.91 -8.94 12.45
CA LEU A 103 9.92 -9.33 11.45
C LEU A 103 9.54 -10.81 11.63
N PRO A 104 8.24 -11.14 11.65
CA PRO A 104 7.80 -12.53 11.73
C PRO A 104 8.16 -13.34 10.47
N GLU A 105 8.20 -12.68 9.33
CA GLU A 105 8.57 -13.25 8.03
C GLU A 105 9.44 -12.24 7.26
N PRO A 106 10.40 -12.71 6.44
CA PRO A 106 11.21 -11.82 5.62
C PRO A 106 10.34 -11.13 4.54
N PRO A 107 10.73 -9.91 4.11
CA PRO A 107 10.07 -9.27 2.99
C PRO A 107 10.12 -10.13 1.73
N VAL A 108 9.09 -10.04 0.90
CA VAL A 108 8.99 -10.76 -0.37
C VAL A 108 9.34 -9.82 -1.54
N PRO A 109 9.94 -10.36 -2.63
CA PRO A 109 10.24 -9.56 -3.81
C PRO A 109 8.98 -8.98 -4.45
N LEU A 110 9.13 -7.84 -5.14
CA LEU A 110 8.07 -7.26 -5.96
C LEU A 110 7.74 -8.18 -7.16
N GLY A 111 6.47 -8.20 -7.54
CA GLY A 111 6.01 -8.91 -8.73
C GLY A 111 6.01 -8.02 -9.97
N LYS A 112 5.80 -6.71 -9.78
CA LYS A 112 5.72 -5.74 -10.86
C LYS A 112 6.13 -4.36 -10.37
N TYR A 113 6.77 -3.58 -11.25
CA TYR A 113 7.01 -2.17 -10.99
C TYR A 113 5.83 -1.32 -11.45
N VAL A 114 5.49 -0.30 -10.65
CA VAL A 114 4.48 0.72 -10.95
C VAL A 114 5.20 2.02 -11.25
N CYS A 115 4.91 2.59 -12.43
CA CYS A 115 5.50 3.84 -12.89
C CYS A 115 4.46 4.97 -12.90
N ASP A 116 4.95 6.20 -12.96
CA ASP A 116 4.09 7.38 -13.13
C ASP A 116 3.21 7.25 -14.38
N GLY A 117 1.92 7.51 -14.23
CA GLY A 117 0.94 7.42 -15.29
C GLY A 117 0.42 6.01 -15.59
N ASP A 118 0.91 4.97 -14.91
CA ASP A 118 0.36 3.62 -15.06
C ASP A 118 -1.12 3.59 -14.63
N VAL A 119 -1.92 2.82 -15.37
CA VAL A 119 -3.33 2.59 -15.06
C VAL A 119 -3.51 1.16 -14.59
N ILE A 120 -3.93 1.02 -13.34
CA ILE A 120 -4.27 -0.26 -12.71
C ILE A 120 -5.78 -0.47 -12.84
N THR A 121 -6.19 -1.59 -13.44
CA THR A 121 -7.59 -1.91 -13.68
C THR A 121 -8.03 -3.12 -12.87
N PHE A 122 -9.18 -3.03 -12.22
CA PHE A 122 -9.87 -4.14 -11.59
C PHE A 122 -11.37 -4.02 -11.87
N GLY A 123 -11.95 -5.05 -12.45
CA GLY A 123 -13.32 -4.98 -12.95
C GLY A 123 -13.50 -3.82 -13.92
N ASN A 124 -14.44 -2.94 -13.62
CA ASN A 124 -14.74 -1.72 -14.39
C ASN A 124 -14.05 -0.46 -13.82
N THR A 125 -13.27 -0.62 -12.75
CA THR A 125 -12.63 0.49 -12.03
C THR A 125 -11.18 0.66 -12.45
N LYS A 126 -10.72 1.91 -12.51
CA LYS A 126 -9.35 2.28 -12.87
C LYS A 126 -8.73 3.17 -11.81
N LEU A 127 -7.47 2.89 -11.48
CA LEU A 127 -6.62 3.75 -10.66
C LEU A 127 -5.46 4.24 -11.52
N GLU A 128 -5.18 5.54 -11.47
CA GLU A 128 -3.98 6.14 -12.06
C GLU A 128 -2.90 6.23 -11.00
N ALA A 129 -1.72 5.74 -11.30
CA ALA A 129 -0.54 5.86 -10.45
C ALA A 129 0.14 7.20 -10.70
N ILE A 130 0.37 7.98 -9.65
CA ILE A 130 1.05 9.28 -9.70
C ILE A 130 2.29 9.18 -8.83
N HIS A 131 3.47 9.33 -9.43
CA HIS A 131 4.73 9.31 -8.71
C HIS A 131 4.96 10.64 -7.99
N VAL A 132 5.08 10.59 -6.68
CA VAL A 132 5.21 11.77 -5.81
C VAL A 132 6.36 11.58 -4.82
N PRO A 133 7.63 11.60 -5.29
CA PRO A 133 8.77 11.39 -4.43
C PRO A 133 8.85 12.48 -3.36
N GLY A 134 9.21 12.09 -2.14
CA GLY A 134 9.30 13.02 -0.98
C GLY A 134 9.43 12.25 0.31
N HIS A 135 8.36 11.66 0.79
CA HIS A 135 8.37 10.78 1.95
C HIS A 135 9.25 9.55 1.70
N SER A 136 9.14 8.94 0.54
CA SER A 136 10.05 7.94 0.02
C SER A 136 10.36 8.23 -1.45
N PRO A 137 11.54 7.82 -1.98
CA PRO A 137 11.88 8.04 -3.39
C PRO A 137 10.86 7.44 -4.37
N GLY A 138 10.26 6.30 -4.02
CA GLY A 138 9.30 5.58 -4.84
C GLY A 138 7.84 5.79 -4.44
N SER A 139 7.51 6.84 -3.70
CA SER A 139 6.11 7.11 -3.29
C SER A 139 5.19 7.27 -4.48
N ILE A 140 4.13 6.47 -4.50
CA ILE A 140 3.03 6.50 -5.48
C ILE A 140 1.74 6.86 -4.77
N VAL A 141 0.99 7.74 -5.38
CA VAL A 141 -0.39 8.03 -5.02
C VAL A 141 -1.31 7.37 -6.05
N TYR A 142 -2.34 6.68 -5.60
CA TYR A 142 -3.32 6.04 -6.49
C TYR A 142 -4.60 6.88 -6.54
N TYR A 143 -4.93 7.36 -7.73
CA TYR A 143 -6.07 8.25 -7.99
C TYR A 143 -7.19 7.53 -8.76
N CYS A 144 -8.39 7.54 -8.22
CA CYS A 144 -9.60 7.09 -8.90
C CYS A 144 -10.38 8.31 -9.39
N LYS A 145 -10.34 8.56 -10.69
CA LYS A 145 -10.98 9.73 -11.30
C LYS A 145 -12.51 9.65 -11.20
N GLU A 146 -13.08 8.48 -11.44
CA GLU A 146 -14.52 8.25 -11.45
C GLU A 146 -15.16 8.53 -10.07
N GLU A 147 -14.45 8.19 -9.01
CA GLU A 147 -14.90 8.38 -7.61
C GLU A 147 -14.34 9.65 -6.98
N ASN A 148 -13.48 10.38 -7.71
CA ASN A 148 -12.77 11.57 -7.22
C ASN A 148 -12.11 11.35 -5.86
N CYS A 149 -11.40 10.23 -5.71
CA CYS A 149 -10.72 9.86 -4.47
C CYS A 149 -9.25 9.48 -4.72
N LEU A 150 -8.44 9.65 -3.69
CA LEU A 150 -6.99 9.52 -3.72
C LEU A 150 -6.52 8.67 -2.53
N PHE A 151 -5.63 7.71 -2.81
CA PHE A 151 -4.96 6.89 -1.79
C PHE A 151 -3.51 7.31 -1.74
N SER A 152 -3.17 8.11 -0.74
CA SER A 152 -1.90 8.86 -0.72
C SER A 152 -0.80 8.24 0.13
N GLY A 153 -1.07 7.14 0.85
CA GLY A 153 -0.12 6.63 1.84
C GLY A 153 0.34 7.74 2.77
N ASP A 154 1.62 7.84 3.00
CA ASP A 154 2.24 8.80 3.90
C ASP A 154 2.61 10.14 3.25
N VAL A 155 2.08 10.43 2.08
CA VAL A 155 2.28 11.72 1.40
C VAL A 155 1.35 12.80 1.98
N LEU A 156 0.07 12.47 2.18
CA LEU A 156 -0.94 13.40 2.70
C LEU A 156 -1.66 12.78 3.91
N PHE A 157 -1.80 13.57 4.96
CA PHE A 157 -2.61 13.26 6.15
C PHE A 157 -3.69 14.30 6.34
N GLN A 158 -4.71 14.00 7.15
CA GLN A 158 -5.75 14.96 7.47
C GLN A 158 -5.13 16.18 8.19
N GLY A 159 -5.10 17.32 7.51
CA GLY A 159 -4.56 18.57 8.06
C GLY A 159 -3.02 18.65 8.08
N SER A 160 -2.31 17.73 7.43
CA SER A 160 -0.85 17.68 7.42
C SER A 160 -0.31 17.04 6.14
N ILE A 161 1.00 17.08 5.97
CA ILE A 161 1.74 16.34 4.94
C ILE A 161 2.72 15.38 5.60
N GLY A 162 3.11 14.31 4.90
CA GLY A 162 4.12 13.36 5.35
C GLY A 162 5.49 13.99 5.51
N LEU A 163 6.35 13.37 6.32
CA LEU A 163 7.76 13.75 6.44
C LEU A 163 8.44 13.54 5.08
N SER A 164 9.22 14.53 4.64
CA SER A 164 10.04 14.39 3.45
C SER A 164 11.46 13.93 3.83
N LEU A 165 11.90 12.82 3.26
CA LEU A 165 13.26 12.30 3.45
C LEU A 165 14.26 12.83 2.41
N ILE A 166 13.79 13.50 1.36
CA ILE A 166 14.63 13.95 0.24
C ILE A 166 14.72 15.48 0.11
N HIS A 167 14.31 16.23 1.12
CA HIS A 167 14.39 17.70 1.19
C HIS A 167 13.77 18.47 -0.01
N ILE A 168 12.89 17.84 -0.80
CA ILE A 168 12.28 18.45 -2.01
C ILE A 168 10.81 18.82 -1.79
N SER A 169 10.24 18.55 -0.62
CA SER A 169 8.94 19.11 -0.28
C SER A 169 9.10 20.54 0.23
N GLU A 170 9.37 21.49 -0.68
CA GLU A 170 9.04 22.86 -0.38
C GLU A 170 7.51 22.96 -0.19
N PRO A 171 7.03 23.66 0.84
CA PRO A 171 5.62 24.04 0.92
C PRO A 171 5.33 24.98 -0.23
N THR A 172 5.03 24.42 -1.39
CA THR A 172 4.63 25.22 -2.53
C THR A 172 3.19 25.66 -2.35
N ARG A 173 3.06 26.91 -1.90
CA ARG A 173 1.93 27.83 -2.00
C ARG A 173 0.58 27.32 -1.50
N PRO A 174 -0.07 28.11 -0.62
CA PRO A 174 -1.48 27.90 -0.31
C PRO A 174 -2.30 28.10 -1.60
N TYR A 175 -3.08 27.12 -1.94
CA TYR A 175 -4.18 27.26 -2.87
C TYR A 175 -5.40 27.75 -2.13
#